data_f3ae1808d0f4f0adacb26d0057f75655
#
_entry.id   f3ae1808d0f4f0adacb26d0057f75655
#
_cell.length_a   1.000
_cell.length_b   1.000
_cell.length_c   1.000
_cell.angle_alpha   90.00
_cell.angle_beta   90.00
_cell.angle_gamma   90.00
#
_symmetry.space_group_name_H-M   'P 1'
#
loop_
_entity.id
_entity.type
_entity.pdbx_description
1 polymer ?
#
loop_
_entity_poly.entity_id
_entity_poly.type
_entity_poly.pdbx_seq_one_letter_code
_entity_poly.pdbx_strand_id
1 'polypeptide(L)'
;KQLEMTNTGLRVSWSRQSEEYEDMSSFDPTELWSQSNHGRRTKDEWNGGISQPVGGLFSLSVSGWQRSYYPASTTRNYRYSDDNGKDTGITGTLNTQIKGVSLNLGWSGSRNTRGENNWSASASVSVPFTLFDRRYSSNTSVSTSKDGGTGFSTGVSGSLNDRFSYGLGGGRDSGGGVSSYLNASYSGDRAYLNGALNHSQSGGTSGSVSVSGSVLAVPAAKDIMFSRTTGDTVAV
;
A
#
# COMPACT_ATOMS: atom_id res chain seq x y z
N LYS A 1 -16.23 30.85 -15.31
CA LYS A 1 -15.18 30.57 -14.33
C LYS A 1 -14.01 29.92 -15.03
N GLN A 2 -12.94 30.68 -15.20
CA GLN A 2 -11.69 30.16 -15.78
C GLN A 2 -11.07 29.19 -14.79
N LEU A 3 -10.90 27.94 -15.17
CA LEU A 3 -10.14 26.95 -14.43
C LEU A 3 -8.67 27.32 -14.58
N GLU A 4 -8.08 27.89 -13.56
CA GLU A 4 -6.64 28.11 -13.53
C GLU A 4 -5.95 26.75 -13.41
N MET A 5 -5.29 26.33 -14.47
CA MET A 5 -4.41 25.17 -14.48
C MET A 5 -3.08 25.57 -13.82
N THR A 6 -2.98 25.42 -12.52
CA THR A 6 -1.75 25.68 -11.78
C THR A 6 -1.03 24.37 -11.48
N ASN A 7 0.29 24.35 -11.72
CA ASN A 7 1.24 23.30 -11.35
C ASN A 7 1.05 21.93 -12.03
N THR A 8 1.04 21.90 -13.35
CA THR A 8 1.19 20.63 -14.08
C THR A 8 2.57 20.05 -13.83
N GLY A 9 2.63 18.86 -13.22
CA GLY A 9 3.85 18.09 -13.07
C GLY A 9 4.04 17.14 -14.25
N LEU A 10 5.17 17.23 -14.95
CA LEU A 10 5.58 16.26 -15.95
C LEU A 10 6.85 15.54 -15.46
N ARG A 11 6.84 14.23 -15.52
CA ARG A 11 8.01 13.41 -15.19
C ARG A 11 8.29 12.42 -16.32
N VAL A 12 9.53 12.38 -16.76
CA VAL A 12 10.02 11.38 -17.70
C VAL A 12 11.34 10.86 -17.16
N SER A 13 11.50 9.56 -17.12
CA SER A 13 12.75 8.92 -16.76
C SER A 13 13.02 7.75 -17.70
N TRP A 14 14.28 7.56 -17.98
CA TRP A 14 14.78 6.43 -18.74
C TRP A 14 16.00 5.87 -18.03
N SER A 15 16.08 4.56 -17.97
CA SER A 15 17.27 3.86 -17.49
C SER A 15 17.61 2.71 -18.42
N ARG A 16 18.91 2.46 -18.53
CA ARG A 16 19.44 1.33 -19.30
C ARG A 16 20.48 0.61 -18.46
N GLN A 17 20.36 -0.69 -18.40
CA GLN A 17 21.34 -1.55 -17.74
C GLN A 17 22.16 -2.28 -18.79
N SER A 18 23.45 -2.48 -18.53
CA SER A 18 24.29 -3.33 -19.39
C SER A 18 23.94 -4.80 -19.16
N GLU A 19 24.24 -5.65 -20.13
CA GLU A 19 24.00 -7.09 -20.01
C GLU A 19 24.80 -7.73 -18.85
N GLU A 20 25.93 -7.14 -18.50
CA GLU A 20 26.82 -7.58 -17.41
C GLU A 20 26.48 -6.96 -16.04
N TYR A 21 25.49 -6.06 -16.00
CA TYR A 21 25.10 -5.41 -14.75
C TYR A 21 24.41 -6.40 -13.82
N GLU A 22 25.00 -6.60 -12.65
CA GLU A 22 24.41 -7.37 -11.55
C GLU A 22 24.07 -6.43 -10.41
N ASP A 23 22.81 -6.36 -10.02
CA ASP A 23 22.39 -5.62 -8.84
C ASP A 23 22.78 -6.43 -7.59
N MET A 24 23.43 -5.76 -6.61
CA MET A 24 23.79 -6.39 -5.35
C MET A 24 22.58 -6.97 -4.59
N SER A 25 21.38 -6.43 -4.81
CA SER A 25 20.13 -6.98 -4.25
C SER A 25 19.72 -8.31 -4.86
N SER A 26 20.23 -8.64 -6.06
CA SER A 26 20.02 -9.93 -6.71
C SER A 26 21.02 -11.00 -6.29
N PHE A 27 22.02 -10.64 -5.48
CA PHE A 27 23.00 -11.57 -4.96
C PHE A 27 22.48 -12.18 -3.65
N ASP A 28 21.69 -13.23 -3.75
CA ASP A 28 21.36 -14.08 -2.61
C ASP A 28 22.28 -15.31 -2.60
N PRO A 29 23.22 -15.42 -1.63
CA PRO A 29 24.12 -16.55 -1.56
C PRO A 29 23.39 -17.88 -1.30
N THR A 30 22.13 -17.84 -0.86
CA THR A 30 21.31 -19.05 -0.66
C THR A 30 20.67 -19.52 -1.96
N GLU A 31 20.52 -18.66 -2.97
CA GLU A 31 19.97 -18.99 -4.29
C GLU A 31 20.97 -19.64 -5.24
N LEU A 32 22.25 -19.70 -4.91
CA LEU A 32 23.23 -20.47 -5.70
C LEU A 32 22.83 -21.95 -5.87
N TRP A 33 21.90 -22.45 -5.05
CA TRP A 33 21.40 -23.83 -5.06
C TRP A 33 19.98 -23.95 -5.62
N SER A 34 19.21 -22.89 -5.65
CA SER A 34 17.86 -22.89 -6.24
C SER A 34 17.93 -22.37 -7.68
N GLN A 35 17.98 -23.28 -8.63
CA GLN A 35 18.06 -22.99 -10.09
C GLN A 35 16.80 -22.34 -10.68
N SER A 36 15.93 -21.74 -9.89
CA SER A 36 14.58 -21.38 -10.35
C SER A 36 14.33 -19.89 -10.60
N ASN A 37 15.24 -18.99 -10.24
CA ASN A 37 14.98 -17.55 -10.41
C ASN A 37 16.11 -16.78 -11.11
N HIS A 38 16.50 -17.20 -12.30
CA HIS A 38 17.19 -16.28 -13.18
C HIS A 38 16.14 -15.31 -13.73
N GLY A 39 15.86 -14.27 -12.93
CA GLY A 39 14.96 -13.20 -13.32
C GLY A 39 15.37 -12.61 -14.67
N ARG A 40 14.42 -12.30 -15.52
CA ARG A 40 14.66 -11.59 -16.77
C ARG A 40 15.41 -10.29 -16.45
N ARG A 41 16.59 -10.12 -17.02
CA ARG A 41 17.38 -8.91 -16.84
C ARG A 41 16.77 -7.76 -17.64
N THR A 42 16.42 -6.68 -16.95
CA THR A 42 15.91 -5.48 -17.61
C THR A 42 17.00 -4.83 -18.44
N LYS A 43 16.71 -4.54 -19.71
CA LYS A 43 17.59 -3.83 -20.64
C LYS A 43 17.32 -2.33 -20.61
N ASP A 44 16.09 -1.96 -20.89
CA ASP A 44 15.67 -0.56 -20.93
C ASP A 44 14.36 -0.43 -20.16
N GLU A 45 14.27 0.64 -19.38
CA GLU A 45 13.05 1.03 -18.69
C GLU A 45 12.73 2.50 -18.96
N TRP A 46 11.52 2.74 -19.45
CA TRP A 46 10.94 4.06 -19.64
C TRP A 46 9.81 4.26 -18.67
N ASN A 47 9.81 5.39 -18.00
CA ASN A 47 8.71 5.81 -17.14
C ASN A 47 8.33 7.24 -17.51
N GLY A 48 7.02 7.48 -17.66
CA GLY A 48 6.49 8.80 -17.92
C GLY A 48 5.24 9.03 -17.09
N GLY A 49 5.01 10.25 -16.65
CA GLY A 49 3.81 10.59 -15.90
C GLY A 49 3.50 12.07 -15.96
N ILE A 50 2.22 12.35 -15.88
CA ILE A 50 1.66 13.69 -15.75
C ILE A 50 0.78 13.74 -14.52
N SER A 51 0.89 14.81 -13.76
CA SER A 51 0.02 15.10 -12.64
C SER A 51 -0.52 16.51 -12.76
N GLN A 52 -1.83 16.65 -12.59
CA GLN A 52 -2.54 17.91 -12.77
C GLN A 52 -3.50 18.13 -11.61
N PRO A 53 -3.24 19.08 -10.72
CA PRO A 53 -4.26 19.61 -9.83
C PRO A 53 -5.22 20.51 -10.62
N VAL A 54 -6.51 20.37 -10.41
CA VAL A 54 -7.55 21.11 -11.11
C VAL A 54 -8.42 21.85 -10.11
N GLY A 55 -8.30 23.18 -10.14
CA GLY A 55 -9.17 24.08 -9.37
C GLY A 55 -9.16 23.88 -7.84
N GLY A 56 -8.12 23.25 -7.28
CA GLY A 56 -8.05 22.95 -5.86
C GLY A 56 -9.05 21.88 -5.36
N LEU A 57 -9.86 21.33 -6.26
CA LEU A 57 -10.89 20.35 -5.92
C LEU A 57 -10.44 18.92 -6.18
N PHE A 58 -9.68 18.67 -7.24
CA PHE A 58 -9.22 17.33 -7.59
C PHE A 58 -7.80 17.35 -8.16
N SER A 59 -7.13 16.24 -8.06
CA SER A 59 -5.86 15.96 -8.73
C SER A 59 -6.00 14.71 -9.59
N LEU A 60 -5.55 14.84 -10.82
CA LEU A 60 -5.45 13.72 -11.76
C LEU A 60 -3.98 13.39 -11.98
N SER A 61 -3.64 12.12 -11.86
CA SER A 61 -2.30 11.62 -12.21
C SER A 61 -2.44 10.45 -13.17
N VAL A 62 -1.65 10.49 -14.23
CA VAL A 62 -1.53 9.38 -15.18
C VAL A 62 -0.06 9.09 -15.37
N SER A 63 0.33 7.84 -15.28
CA SER A 63 1.70 7.40 -15.53
C SER A 63 1.71 6.14 -16.37
N GLY A 64 2.74 6.02 -17.19
CA GLY A 64 2.96 4.84 -18.01
C GLY A 64 4.42 4.41 -17.92
N TRP A 65 4.65 3.14 -18.14
CA TRP A 65 5.98 2.55 -18.15
C TRP A 65 6.11 1.50 -19.25
N GLN A 66 7.33 1.30 -19.70
CA GLN A 66 7.70 0.24 -20.62
C GLN A 66 9.03 -0.34 -20.19
N ARG A 67 9.12 -1.66 -20.11
CA ARG A 67 10.34 -2.41 -19.86
C ARG A 67 10.64 -3.33 -21.02
N SER A 68 11.88 -3.35 -21.45
CA SER A 68 12.42 -4.36 -22.35
C SER A 68 13.47 -5.19 -21.62
N TYR A 69 13.64 -6.42 -22.05
CA TYR A 69 14.51 -7.39 -21.39
C TYR A 69 15.59 -7.88 -22.33
N TYR A 70 16.73 -8.30 -21.79
CA TYR A 70 17.72 -9.04 -22.55
C TYR A 70 17.18 -10.44 -22.88
N PRO A 71 17.55 -10.98 -24.07
CA PRO A 71 17.24 -12.36 -24.39
C PRO A 71 17.84 -13.29 -23.33
N ALA A 72 17.13 -14.34 -22.97
CA ALA A 72 17.66 -15.33 -22.05
C ALA A 72 18.90 -15.98 -22.64
N SER A 73 20.03 -15.97 -21.91
CA SER A 73 21.27 -16.60 -22.34
C SER A 73 21.07 -18.11 -22.52
N THR A 74 21.33 -18.63 -23.71
CA THR A 74 21.13 -20.03 -24.14
C THR A 74 22.13 -21.03 -23.52
N THR A 75 22.94 -20.64 -22.55
CA THR A 75 24.10 -21.42 -22.10
C THR A 75 23.76 -22.59 -21.16
N ARG A 76 22.52 -22.78 -20.72
CA ARG A 76 22.09 -24.00 -20.02
C ARG A 76 20.65 -24.37 -20.40
N ASN A 77 20.48 -25.45 -21.10
CA ASN A 77 19.35 -26.36 -21.38
C ASN A 77 17.93 -26.04 -20.84
N TYR A 78 17.56 -24.79 -20.65
CA TYR A 78 16.21 -24.39 -20.35
C TYR A 78 15.61 -23.70 -21.57
N ARG A 79 14.59 -24.31 -22.14
CA ARG A 79 13.70 -23.73 -23.15
C ARG A 79 12.94 -22.58 -22.53
N TYR A 80 13.58 -21.43 -22.30
CA TYR A 80 12.87 -20.18 -22.18
C TYR A 80 12.55 -19.72 -23.59
N SER A 81 11.28 -19.48 -23.85
CA SER A 81 10.80 -18.91 -25.10
C SER A 81 11.61 -17.64 -25.43
N ASP A 82 11.95 -17.49 -26.70
CA ASP A 82 12.59 -16.33 -27.34
C ASP A 82 11.71 -15.06 -27.21
N ASP A 83 11.39 -14.66 -25.99
CA ASP A 83 10.48 -13.57 -25.71
C ASP A 83 11.29 -12.27 -25.58
N ASN A 84 11.70 -11.72 -26.73
CA ASN A 84 12.13 -10.33 -26.87
C ASN A 84 10.98 -9.35 -26.59
N GLY A 85 10.03 -9.77 -25.77
CA GLY A 85 8.83 -9.04 -25.48
C GLY A 85 9.09 -7.81 -24.61
N LYS A 86 8.13 -6.91 -24.63
CA LYS A 86 8.11 -5.72 -23.80
C LYS A 86 6.95 -5.81 -22.82
N ASP A 87 7.22 -5.51 -21.58
CA ASP A 87 6.16 -5.24 -20.61
C ASP A 87 5.81 -3.76 -20.70
N THR A 88 4.54 -3.46 -20.73
CA THR A 88 4.02 -2.09 -20.74
C THR A 88 2.91 -1.94 -19.73
N GLY A 89 2.79 -0.77 -19.14
CA GLY A 89 1.70 -0.50 -18.21
C GLY A 89 1.35 0.97 -18.17
N ILE A 90 0.13 1.21 -17.76
CA ILE A 90 -0.43 2.53 -17.54
C ILE A 90 -1.23 2.52 -16.25
N THR A 91 -1.11 3.57 -15.45
CA THR A 91 -1.88 3.76 -14.24
C THR A 91 -2.48 5.15 -14.22
N GLY A 92 -3.66 5.28 -13.67
CA GLY A 92 -4.30 6.57 -13.46
C GLY A 92 -4.93 6.64 -12.08
N THR A 93 -4.86 7.82 -11.47
CA THR A 93 -5.52 8.10 -10.20
C THR A 93 -6.22 9.45 -10.26
N LEU A 94 -7.42 9.50 -9.72
CA LEU A 94 -8.16 10.73 -9.49
C LEU A 94 -8.48 10.83 -8.01
N ASN A 95 -8.03 11.91 -7.39
CA ASN A 95 -8.28 12.20 -5.99
C ASN A 95 -9.06 13.50 -5.88
N THR A 96 -10.08 13.52 -5.05
CA THR A 96 -10.83 14.74 -4.75
C THR A 96 -11.21 14.79 -3.28
N GLN A 97 -11.31 16.03 -2.78
CA GLN A 97 -11.80 16.27 -1.42
C GLN A 97 -12.82 17.41 -1.45
N ILE A 98 -14.06 17.12 -1.10
CA ILE A 98 -15.14 18.09 -1.09
C ILE A 98 -15.81 18.06 0.29
N LYS A 99 -15.79 19.18 0.99
CA LYS A 99 -16.37 19.32 2.35
C LYS A 99 -15.92 18.22 3.34
N GLY A 100 -14.64 17.83 3.25
CA GLY A 100 -14.06 16.77 4.08
C GLY A 100 -14.29 15.35 3.57
N VAL A 101 -15.19 15.13 2.64
CA VAL A 101 -15.35 13.83 1.97
C VAL A 101 -14.24 13.65 0.94
N SER A 102 -13.49 12.56 1.07
CA SER A 102 -12.45 12.19 0.11
C SER A 102 -12.93 11.08 -0.81
N LEU A 103 -12.72 11.24 -2.10
CA LEU A 103 -12.95 10.24 -3.13
C LEU A 103 -11.63 9.95 -3.83
N ASN A 104 -11.28 8.67 -3.94
CA ASN A 104 -10.13 8.21 -4.70
C ASN A 104 -10.61 7.20 -5.73
N LEU A 105 -10.24 7.43 -6.98
CA LEU A 105 -10.43 6.49 -8.08
C LEU A 105 -9.07 6.11 -8.63
N GLY A 106 -8.86 4.81 -8.80
CA GLY A 106 -7.64 4.26 -9.35
C GLY A 106 -7.94 3.28 -10.47
N TRP A 107 -7.09 3.26 -11.48
CA TRP A 107 -7.14 2.27 -12.53
C TRP A 107 -5.73 1.94 -13.02
N SER A 108 -5.53 0.73 -13.44
CA SER A 108 -4.28 0.29 -14.05
C SER A 108 -4.55 -0.70 -15.18
N GLY A 109 -3.68 -0.67 -16.16
CA GLY A 109 -3.66 -1.64 -17.24
C GLY A 109 -2.21 -2.01 -17.53
N SER A 110 -1.94 -3.27 -17.81
CA SER A 110 -0.62 -3.73 -18.20
C SER A 110 -0.72 -4.86 -19.22
N ARG A 111 0.31 -4.94 -20.03
CA ARG A 111 0.51 -6.04 -20.97
C ARG A 111 1.90 -6.62 -20.74
N ASN A 112 1.96 -7.92 -20.51
CA ASN A 112 3.21 -8.61 -20.30
C ASN A 112 3.85 -9.03 -21.66
N THR A 113 5.08 -9.52 -21.60
CA THR A 113 5.83 -10.01 -22.76
C THR A 113 5.12 -11.12 -23.53
N ARG A 114 4.24 -11.90 -22.87
CA ARG A 114 3.43 -12.95 -23.53
C ARG A 114 2.18 -12.40 -24.22
N GLY A 115 1.98 -11.08 -24.18
CA GLY A 115 0.81 -10.43 -24.77
C GLY A 115 -0.45 -10.53 -23.92
N GLU A 116 -0.37 -11.03 -22.69
CA GLU A 116 -1.49 -11.09 -21.77
C GLU A 116 -1.76 -9.70 -21.19
N ASN A 117 -3.02 -9.29 -21.25
CA ASN A 117 -3.46 -8.02 -20.70
C ASN A 117 -4.03 -8.23 -19.31
N ASN A 118 -3.59 -7.43 -18.35
CA ASN A 118 -4.16 -7.31 -17.02
C ASN A 118 -4.70 -5.91 -16.81
N TRP A 119 -5.78 -5.80 -16.06
CA TRP A 119 -6.31 -4.51 -15.63
C TRP A 119 -6.89 -4.61 -14.23
N SER A 120 -6.87 -3.49 -13.54
CA SER A 120 -7.56 -3.33 -12.26
C SER A 120 -8.17 -1.93 -12.16
N ALA A 121 -9.25 -1.82 -11.42
CA ALA A 121 -9.87 -0.56 -11.08
C ALA A 121 -10.27 -0.57 -9.60
N SER A 122 -10.20 0.58 -8.96
CA SER A 122 -10.59 0.76 -7.57
C SER A 122 -11.26 2.11 -7.36
N ALA A 123 -12.19 2.13 -6.42
CA ALA A 123 -12.81 3.35 -5.94
C ALA A 123 -12.89 3.30 -4.42
N SER A 124 -12.59 4.40 -3.75
CA SER A 124 -12.77 4.52 -2.31
C SER A 124 -13.32 5.87 -1.93
N VAL A 125 -14.20 5.87 -0.94
CA VAL A 125 -14.82 7.06 -0.36
C VAL A 125 -14.56 7.07 1.13
N SER A 126 -14.09 8.19 1.63
CA SER A 126 -13.95 8.44 3.07
C SER A 126 -14.84 9.62 3.46
N VAL A 127 -15.75 9.37 4.39
CA VAL A 127 -16.72 10.34 4.87
C VAL A 127 -16.49 10.61 6.36
N PRO A 128 -15.95 11.77 6.73
CA PRO A 128 -15.91 12.18 8.12
C PRO A 128 -17.30 12.63 8.57
N PHE A 129 -17.69 12.23 9.77
CA PHE A 129 -18.94 12.67 10.38
C PHE A 129 -18.76 12.86 11.89
N THR A 130 -19.67 13.62 12.48
CA THR A 130 -19.69 13.84 13.92
C THR A 130 -20.95 13.21 14.50
N LEU A 131 -20.77 12.43 15.56
CA LEU A 131 -21.86 11.81 16.30
C LEU A 131 -21.55 11.93 17.79
N PHE A 132 -22.52 12.44 18.59
CA PHE A 132 -22.33 12.70 20.03
C PHE A 132 -21.08 13.54 20.34
N ASP A 133 -20.89 14.63 19.58
CA ASP A 133 -19.72 15.55 19.67
C ASP A 133 -18.35 14.89 19.44
N ARG A 134 -18.33 13.70 18.81
CA ARG A 134 -17.12 12.98 18.48
C ARG A 134 -16.97 12.79 16.99
N ARG A 135 -15.72 12.77 16.54
CA ARG A 135 -15.38 12.62 15.12
C ARG A 135 -15.21 11.16 14.77
N TYR A 136 -15.83 10.77 13.69
CA TYR A 136 -15.76 9.45 13.07
C TYR A 136 -15.40 9.59 11.61
N SER A 137 -14.89 8.51 11.04
CA SER A 137 -14.67 8.39 9.61
C SER A 137 -15.22 7.05 9.14
N SER A 138 -16.04 7.08 8.12
CA SER A 138 -16.48 5.88 7.39
C SER A 138 -15.67 5.78 6.11
N ASN A 139 -15.08 4.63 5.86
CA ASN A 139 -14.35 4.32 4.64
C ASN A 139 -15.05 3.17 3.92
N THR A 140 -15.29 3.34 2.64
CA THR A 140 -15.84 2.30 1.78
C THR A 140 -14.99 2.21 0.52
N SER A 141 -14.62 1.01 0.13
CA SER A 141 -13.85 0.78 -1.08
C SER A 141 -14.40 -0.40 -1.88
N VAL A 142 -14.25 -0.31 -3.19
CA VAL A 142 -14.50 -1.37 -4.14
C VAL A 142 -13.28 -1.49 -5.04
N SER A 143 -12.90 -2.71 -5.35
CA SER A 143 -11.83 -2.99 -6.30
C SER A 143 -12.22 -4.15 -7.19
N THR A 144 -11.81 -4.07 -8.44
CA THR A 144 -12.06 -5.12 -9.43
C THR A 144 -10.83 -5.32 -10.30
N SER A 145 -10.60 -6.52 -10.74
CA SER A 145 -9.50 -6.87 -11.66
C SER A 145 -9.93 -7.97 -12.61
N LYS A 146 -9.21 -8.08 -13.72
CA LYS A 146 -9.53 -9.04 -14.79
C LYS A 146 -9.66 -10.48 -14.27
N ASP A 147 -8.69 -10.92 -13.48
CA ASP A 147 -8.61 -12.32 -13.03
C ASP A 147 -8.97 -12.50 -11.55
N GLY A 148 -9.07 -11.39 -10.81
CA GLY A 148 -9.34 -11.40 -9.38
C GLY A 148 -10.80 -11.16 -8.98
N GLY A 149 -11.69 -10.83 -9.93
CA GLY A 149 -13.08 -10.50 -9.62
C GLY A 149 -13.24 -9.15 -8.90
N THR A 150 -14.36 -9.00 -8.18
CA THR A 150 -14.70 -7.75 -7.49
C THR A 150 -14.75 -7.96 -5.98
N GLY A 151 -13.97 -7.15 -5.26
CA GLY A 151 -13.97 -7.05 -3.82
C GLY A 151 -14.62 -5.76 -3.34
N PHE A 152 -15.18 -5.80 -2.14
CA PHE A 152 -15.80 -4.66 -1.47
C PHE A 152 -15.39 -4.65 0.00
N SER A 153 -15.11 -3.48 0.54
CA SER A 153 -14.88 -3.31 1.98
C SER A 153 -15.51 -2.02 2.50
N THR A 154 -15.97 -2.06 3.75
CA THR A 154 -16.46 -0.89 4.45
C THR A 154 -16.03 -0.95 5.91
N GLY A 155 -15.81 0.20 6.51
CA GLY A 155 -15.43 0.29 7.90
C GLY A 155 -15.72 1.67 8.48
N VAL A 156 -15.77 1.72 9.78
CA VAL A 156 -15.90 2.94 10.57
C VAL A 156 -14.81 2.98 11.60
N SER A 157 -14.21 4.13 11.78
CA SER A 157 -13.22 4.40 12.83
C SER A 157 -13.56 5.68 13.57
N GLY A 158 -13.16 5.74 14.81
CA GLY A 158 -13.39 6.92 15.66
C GLY A 158 -12.62 6.83 16.96
N SER A 159 -12.77 7.86 17.78
CA SER A 159 -12.21 7.92 19.13
C SER A 159 -13.30 8.18 20.16
N LEU A 160 -13.30 7.43 21.26
CA LEU A 160 -14.17 7.70 22.40
C LEU A 160 -13.67 8.86 23.24
N ASN A 161 -12.37 9.06 23.29
CA ASN A 161 -11.68 10.16 23.94
C ASN A 161 -10.28 10.32 23.34
N ASP A 162 -9.49 11.23 23.84
CA ASP A 162 -8.12 11.49 23.35
C ASP A 162 -7.16 10.30 23.53
N ARG A 163 -7.56 9.33 24.33
CA ARG A 163 -6.73 8.15 24.66
C ARG A 163 -7.21 6.86 24.02
N PHE A 164 -8.47 6.76 23.65
CA PHE A 164 -9.06 5.53 23.13
C PHE A 164 -9.59 5.72 21.72
N SER A 165 -9.06 4.96 20.77
CA SER A 165 -9.53 4.89 19.39
C SER A 165 -9.88 3.46 19.00
N TYR A 166 -10.78 3.33 18.06
CA TYR A 166 -11.24 2.04 17.57
C TYR A 166 -11.63 2.12 16.09
N GLY A 167 -11.63 0.97 15.45
CA GLY A 167 -12.11 0.79 14.10
C GLY A 167 -12.72 -0.58 13.95
N LEU A 168 -13.77 -0.64 13.19
CA LEU A 168 -14.44 -1.89 12.84
C LEU A 168 -14.83 -1.84 11.37
N GLY A 169 -14.85 -2.99 10.75
CA GLY A 169 -15.25 -3.07 9.36
C GLY A 169 -15.32 -4.50 8.87
N GLY A 170 -15.68 -4.61 7.63
CA GLY A 170 -15.76 -5.90 6.96
C GLY A 170 -15.88 -5.72 5.47
N GLY A 171 -15.80 -6.84 4.77
CA GLY A 171 -15.88 -6.82 3.34
C GLY A 171 -16.01 -8.21 2.75
N ARG A 172 -16.05 -8.21 1.45
CA ARG A 172 -16.01 -9.41 0.63
C ARG A 172 -14.84 -9.29 -0.32
N ASP A 173 -13.97 -10.27 -0.32
CA ASP A 173 -12.87 -10.33 -1.27
C ASP A 173 -13.36 -10.70 -2.67
N SER A 174 -12.49 -10.60 -3.64
CA SER A 174 -12.80 -10.91 -5.02
C SER A 174 -13.10 -12.40 -5.28
N GLY A 175 -12.63 -13.30 -4.43
CA GLY A 175 -12.95 -14.72 -4.43
C GLY A 175 -14.29 -15.06 -3.75
N GLY A 176 -14.96 -14.05 -3.19
CA GLY A 176 -16.24 -14.21 -2.52
C GLY A 176 -16.16 -14.46 -1.02
N GLY A 177 -14.96 -14.58 -0.46
CA GLY A 177 -14.73 -14.75 0.95
C GLY A 177 -15.12 -13.51 1.76
N VAL A 178 -15.82 -13.71 2.87
CA VAL A 178 -16.21 -12.62 3.77
C VAL A 178 -15.17 -12.47 4.88
N SER A 179 -14.83 -11.23 5.18
CA SER A 179 -13.94 -10.90 6.28
C SER A 179 -14.48 -9.74 7.12
N SER A 180 -14.09 -9.71 8.39
CA SER A 180 -14.39 -8.61 9.31
C SER A 180 -13.18 -8.36 10.21
N TYR A 181 -13.05 -7.13 10.67
CA TYR A 181 -12.00 -6.74 11.60
C TYR A 181 -12.53 -5.79 12.67
N LEU A 182 -11.89 -5.88 13.82
CA LEU A 182 -12.03 -4.93 14.92
C LEU A 182 -10.63 -4.61 15.41
N ASN A 183 -10.32 -3.34 15.55
CA ASN A 183 -9.11 -2.87 16.20
C ASN A 183 -9.44 -1.83 17.25
N ALA A 184 -8.66 -1.81 18.32
CA ALA A 184 -8.79 -0.82 19.38
C ALA A 184 -7.41 -0.47 19.91
N SER A 185 -7.20 0.80 20.22
CA SER A 185 -5.97 1.25 20.84
C SER A 185 -6.26 2.18 22.01
N TYR A 186 -5.46 2.05 23.05
CA TYR A 186 -5.52 2.88 24.24
C TYR A 186 -4.14 3.46 24.55
N SER A 187 -4.09 4.79 24.61
CA SER A 187 -2.90 5.57 24.93
C SER A 187 -2.94 6.00 26.38
N GLY A 188 -2.49 5.14 27.29
CA GLY A 188 -2.38 5.46 28.72
C GLY A 188 -1.14 6.31 29.05
N ASP A 189 -1.04 6.77 30.29
CA ASP A 189 0.11 7.57 30.73
C ASP A 189 1.39 6.72 30.84
N ARG A 190 1.24 5.41 31.11
CA ARG A 190 2.33 4.48 31.38
C ARG A 190 2.59 3.47 30.28
N ALA A 191 1.59 3.20 29.44
CA ALA A 191 1.69 2.21 28.38
C ALA A 191 0.74 2.55 27.24
N TYR A 192 1.08 2.06 26.06
CA TYR A 192 0.21 2.01 24.90
C TYR A 192 -0.26 0.56 24.71
N LEU A 193 -1.58 0.40 24.61
CA LEU A 193 -2.22 -0.90 24.36
C LEU A 193 -2.83 -0.90 22.96
N ASN A 194 -2.65 -1.98 22.26
CA ASN A 194 -3.28 -2.19 20.96
C ASN A 194 -3.84 -3.60 20.88
N GLY A 195 -5.08 -3.73 20.44
CA GLY A 195 -5.76 -4.99 20.21
C GLY A 195 -6.33 -5.04 18.81
N ALA A 196 -6.23 -6.20 18.17
CA ALA A 196 -6.85 -6.48 16.89
C ALA A 196 -7.51 -7.85 16.89
N LEU A 197 -8.68 -7.93 16.28
CA LEU A 197 -9.41 -9.17 16.03
C LEU A 197 -9.79 -9.19 14.56
N ASN A 198 -9.45 -10.26 13.88
CA ASN A 198 -9.78 -10.47 12.48
C ASN A 198 -10.49 -11.80 12.31
N HIS A 199 -11.52 -11.81 11.51
CA HIS A 199 -12.22 -13.01 11.09
C HIS A 199 -12.27 -13.07 9.58
N SER A 200 -11.96 -14.23 9.01
CA SER A 200 -12.18 -14.51 7.60
C SER A 200 -12.81 -15.87 7.40
N GLN A 201 -13.68 -15.98 6.43
CA GLN A 201 -14.39 -17.22 6.12
C GLN A 201 -13.43 -18.37 5.79
N SER A 202 -12.28 -18.06 5.16
CA SER A 202 -11.27 -19.05 4.75
C SER A 202 -10.20 -19.30 5.81
N GLY A 203 -9.86 -18.29 6.61
CA GLY A 203 -8.74 -18.33 7.57
C GLY A 203 -9.16 -18.44 9.05
N GLY A 204 -10.48 -18.44 9.33
CA GLY A 204 -10.98 -18.45 10.70
C GLY A 204 -10.79 -17.13 11.44
N THR A 205 -10.67 -17.19 12.75
CA THR A 205 -10.54 -16.03 13.62
C THR A 205 -9.13 -15.95 14.19
N SER A 206 -8.51 -14.78 14.09
CA SER A 206 -7.22 -14.48 14.71
C SER A 206 -7.31 -13.20 15.52
N GLY A 207 -6.55 -13.12 16.61
CA GLY A 207 -6.48 -11.93 17.44
C GLY A 207 -5.09 -11.69 17.96
N SER A 208 -4.79 -10.42 18.20
CA SER A 208 -3.53 -9.99 18.80
C SER A 208 -3.76 -8.91 19.84
N VAL A 209 -2.96 -8.90 20.88
CA VAL A 209 -2.89 -7.81 21.85
C VAL A 209 -1.42 -7.47 22.04
N SER A 210 -1.10 -6.21 21.97
CA SER A 210 0.25 -5.71 22.23
C SER A 210 0.21 -4.62 23.29
N VAL A 211 1.25 -4.60 24.11
CA VAL A 211 1.51 -3.58 25.13
C VAL A 211 2.90 -3.03 24.85
N SER A 212 3.02 -1.73 24.74
CA SER A 212 4.31 -1.08 24.60
C SER A 212 4.46 0.05 25.62
N GLY A 213 5.69 0.20 26.12
CA GLY A 213 6.06 1.22 27.08
C GLY A 213 7.50 1.00 27.52
N SER A 214 8.02 1.89 28.34
CA SER A 214 9.35 1.80 28.91
C SER A 214 9.28 1.72 30.43
N VAL A 215 10.23 1.03 31.01
CA VAL A 215 10.44 0.95 32.46
C VAL A 215 11.80 1.53 32.77
N LEU A 216 11.84 2.55 33.60
CA LEU A 216 13.06 3.16 34.06
C LEU A 216 13.23 2.86 35.56
N ALA A 217 14.32 2.20 35.89
CA ALA A 217 14.74 2.05 37.28
C ALA A 217 15.74 3.15 37.64
N VAL A 218 15.43 3.93 38.67
CA VAL A 218 16.30 4.98 39.19
C VAL A 218 16.90 4.54 40.52
N PRO A 219 18.08 3.90 40.54
CA PRO A 219 18.66 3.33 41.78
C PRO A 219 18.90 4.33 42.86
N ALA A 220 19.26 5.58 42.50
CA ALA A 220 19.49 6.68 43.46
C ALA A 220 18.22 7.09 44.19
N ALA A 221 17.06 7.03 43.54
CA ALA A 221 15.77 7.36 44.12
C ALA A 221 15.04 6.13 44.70
N LYS A 222 15.56 4.93 44.48
CA LYS A 222 14.90 3.64 44.79
C LYS A 222 13.49 3.53 44.20
N ASP A 223 13.30 4.10 43.02
CA ASP A 223 12.01 4.18 42.37
C ASP A 223 12.02 3.52 40.97
N ILE A 224 10.84 3.05 40.56
CA ILE A 224 10.62 2.46 39.23
C ILE A 224 9.54 3.29 38.56
N MET A 225 9.91 3.92 37.43
CA MET A 225 9.01 4.72 36.62
C MET A 225 8.57 3.96 35.39
N PHE A 226 7.31 4.12 35.05
CA PHE A 226 6.73 3.57 33.81
C PHE A 226 6.40 4.74 32.87
N SER A 227 6.78 4.64 31.62
CA SER A 227 6.52 5.64 30.60
C SER A 227 5.96 5.02 29.33
N ARG A 228 5.08 5.73 28.68
CA ARG A 228 4.57 5.38 27.36
C ARG A 228 5.62 5.55 26.25
N THR A 229 6.51 6.50 26.41
CA THR A 229 7.53 6.84 25.40
C THR A 229 8.80 6.03 25.63
N THR A 230 9.31 5.43 24.56
CA THR A 230 10.66 4.87 24.49
C THR A 230 11.55 5.97 23.96
N GLY A 231 12.28 6.66 24.82
CA GLY A 231 13.24 7.71 24.42
C GLY A 231 14.61 7.41 25.03
N ASP A 232 15.66 7.80 24.32
CA ASP A 232 17.05 7.64 24.79
C ASP A 232 17.43 8.59 25.93
N THR A 233 16.57 9.58 26.22
CA THR A 233 16.80 10.57 27.27
C THR A 233 15.55 10.72 28.13
N VAL A 234 15.68 10.47 29.41
CA VAL A 234 14.64 10.71 30.42
C VAL A 234 15.17 11.74 31.38
N ALA A 235 14.53 12.90 31.46
CA ALA A 235 14.79 13.87 32.53
C ALA A 235 14.04 13.42 33.80
N VAL A 236 14.75 13.30 34.88
CA VAL A 236 14.23 13.00 36.23
C VAL A 236 14.22 14.27 37.06
#